data_b6a0e4fc54258deb83f16ef2c1a02557
#
_entry.id   b6a0e4fc54258deb83f16ef2c1a02557
#
_cell.length_a   1.000
_cell.length_b   1.000
_cell.length_c   1.000
_cell.angle_alpha   90.00
_cell.angle_beta   90.00
_cell.angle_gamma   90.00
#
_symmetry.space_group_name_H-M   'P 1'
#
loop_
_entity.id
_entity.type
_entity.pdbx_description
1 polymer ?
#
loop_
_entity_poly.entity_id
_entity_poly.type
_entity_poly.pdbx_seq_one_letter_code
_entity_poly.pdbx_strand_id
1 'polypeptide(L)'
;LVGSEMCIRGSGNPNWIATAPREAFFLLGSFGLEECRRIMDLPEGIAGIPEKKGIASRFEAFLKKNNNVPGAKLLEQTYNYLLMQHAADPDSLVHEWAESIVGDQYPVPDRILHFTEILVQDYLSQEMCDNRPPRGAYDLFATEGGTAAMCYIFDSLQENFLLNKGDGIVLMVPAFTPYIEIPQLSRYQFRVTKIHANRMNSEGMHLWQYSDEDIDRLKSPKIKALFVTNPSNPPSYTLSPDTMARIVSIVRNDNPNLMIITDDVYGTFSPHFRSFMAEIPYNTLCVYSFSKYFGATGWRNAVIALHEFNLFDKLIAKLPKEKREILHHRYSTLTLEPEKLKFIDRMVADSRQVALNHTAGLSLPQQMQMGLFAAFALLDKENKYKQKMQEIIRRRLHALWENTGFTLTEDPLRVGYYTEIDMLVWAKKFYGDDFVEYLKRTYSPLNVVFRLAKETSLVLLNGGGFDGPEWSVRASLANLDEKDYATIGQGIKRILDEYAKEFFKSRN
;
A
#
# COMPACT_ATOMS: atom_id res chain seq x y z
N LEU A 1 -18.15 22.07 7.39
CA LEU A 1 -16.81 22.05 7.98
C LEU A 1 -16.88 21.27 9.28
N VAL A 2 -16.61 19.99 9.19
CA VAL A 2 -16.48 19.09 10.34
C VAL A 2 -15.10 19.35 10.93
N GLY A 3 -15.01 19.64 12.23
CA GLY A 3 -13.75 19.97 12.89
C GLY A 3 -12.68 18.87 12.68
N SER A 4 -11.41 19.28 12.75
CA SER A 4 -10.24 18.43 12.46
C SER A 4 -10.24 17.07 13.19
N GLU A 5 -10.81 16.97 14.38
CA GLU A 5 -10.92 15.70 15.13
C GLU A 5 -11.90 14.69 14.50
N MET A 6 -13.00 15.12 13.88
CA MET A 6 -13.94 14.23 13.21
C MET A 6 -13.37 13.64 11.91
N CYS A 7 -12.56 14.42 11.16
CA CYS A 7 -11.86 13.91 9.97
C CYS A 7 -10.82 12.83 10.29
N ILE A 8 -10.20 12.88 11.48
CA ILE A 8 -9.18 11.92 11.91
C ILE A 8 -9.79 10.53 12.18
N ARG A 9 -11.01 10.45 12.68
CA ARG A 9 -11.66 9.20 13.09
C ARG A 9 -12.13 8.33 11.93
N GLY A 10 -12.44 8.91 10.76
CA GLY A 10 -12.74 8.17 9.53
C GLY A 10 -11.50 7.83 8.68
N SER A 11 -10.30 8.30 9.07
CA SER A 11 -9.07 8.09 8.32
C SER A 11 -8.53 6.66 8.47
N GLY A 12 -7.69 6.23 7.52
CA GLY A 12 -6.96 4.97 7.64
C GLY A 12 -5.67 5.07 8.45
N ASN A 13 -5.45 6.14 9.26
CA ASN A 13 -4.28 6.27 10.11
C ASN A 13 -4.38 5.29 11.28
N PRO A 14 -3.38 4.41 11.49
CA PRO A 14 -3.37 3.57 12.69
C PRO A 14 -3.07 4.40 13.96
N ASN A 15 -3.61 3.94 15.09
CA ASN A 15 -3.33 4.51 16.42
C ASN A 15 -2.18 3.79 17.14
N TRP A 16 -1.36 3.09 16.38
CA TRP A 16 -0.10 2.50 16.84
C TRP A 16 1.07 2.99 16.01
N ILE A 17 2.26 2.84 16.54
CA ILE A 17 3.53 3.08 15.83
C ILE A 17 4.53 1.98 16.18
N ALA A 18 5.37 1.59 15.23
CA ALA A 18 6.56 0.79 15.51
C ALA A 18 7.63 1.70 16.12
N THR A 19 7.96 1.52 17.40
CA THR A 19 8.91 2.40 18.11
C THR A 19 10.36 2.07 17.79
N ALA A 20 10.75 0.78 17.83
CA ALA A 20 12.14 0.36 17.65
C ALA A 20 12.82 0.90 16.37
N PRO A 21 12.21 0.85 15.16
CA PRO A 21 12.84 1.42 13.97
C PRO A 21 12.94 2.96 14.01
N ARG A 22 12.10 3.64 14.79
CA ARG A 22 12.21 5.10 15.00
C ARG A 22 13.32 5.45 15.97
N GLU A 23 13.45 4.68 17.05
CA GLU A 23 14.54 4.80 18.01
C GLU A 23 15.89 4.57 17.32
N ALA A 24 15.96 3.55 16.47
CA ALA A 24 17.15 3.29 15.64
C ALA A 24 17.47 4.48 14.71
N PHE A 25 16.46 5.05 14.06
CA PHE A 25 16.60 6.21 13.21
C PHE A 25 17.16 7.43 13.95
N PHE A 26 16.63 7.76 15.12
CA PHE A 26 17.12 8.90 15.91
C PHE A 26 18.51 8.67 16.46
N LEU A 27 18.84 7.45 16.86
CA LEU A 27 20.19 7.10 17.33
C LEU A 27 21.19 7.18 16.18
N LEU A 28 20.86 6.69 14.99
CA LEU A 28 21.68 6.82 13.79
C LEU A 28 21.91 8.29 13.42
N GLY A 29 20.88 9.14 13.57
CA GLY A 29 21.01 10.59 13.39
C GLY A 29 22.04 11.21 14.34
N SER A 30 22.10 10.74 15.59
CA SER A 30 23.11 11.18 16.54
C SER A 30 24.52 10.80 16.08
N PHE A 31 24.71 9.56 15.57
CA PHE A 31 25.98 9.13 14.99
C PHE A 31 26.35 9.97 13.76
N GLY A 32 25.42 10.21 12.84
CA GLY A 32 25.65 11.04 11.66
C GLY A 32 26.17 12.44 12.02
N LEU A 33 25.57 13.07 13.04
CA LEU A 33 26.01 14.38 13.53
C LEU A 33 27.37 14.31 14.25
N GLU A 34 27.70 13.23 14.97
CA GLU A 34 29.03 13.03 15.53
C GLU A 34 30.10 12.95 14.42
N GLU A 35 29.79 12.23 13.33
CA GLU A 35 30.67 12.14 12.15
C GLU A 35 30.83 13.49 11.44
N CYS A 36 29.77 14.27 11.30
CA CYS A 36 29.86 15.61 10.74
C CYS A 36 30.76 16.52 11.57
N ARG A 37 30.61 16.53 12.91
CA ARG A 37 31.43 17.33 13.82
C ARG A 37 32.90 16.88 13.84
N ARG A 38 33.17 15.60 13.64
CA ARG A 38 34.52 15.08 13.54
C ARG A 38 35.32 15.74 12.41
N ILE A 39 34.67 16.11 11.31
CA ILE A 39 35.28 16.74 10.14
C ILE A 39 35.43 18.24 10.33
N MET A 40 34.41 18.90 10.82
CA MET A 40 34.39 20.33 11.13
C MET A 40 33.34 20.56 12.22
N ASP A 41 33.70 21.40 13.20
CA ASP A 41 32.81 21.77 14.30
C ASP A 41 33.03 23.25 14.66
N LEU A 42 32.12 24.11 14.16
CA LEU A 42 32.18 25.55 14.39
C LEU A 42 31.12 25.97 15.41
N PRO A 43 31.42 27.01 16.23
CA PRO A 43 30.50 27.49 17.28
C PRO A 43 29.11 27.89 16.77
N GLU A 44 29.01 28.30 15.51
CA GLU A 44 27.75 28.70 14.84
C GLU A 44 26.86 27.53 14.50
N GLY A 45 27.23 26.28 14.82
CA GLY A 45 26.49 25.06 14.49
C GLY A 45 26.72 24.53 13.08
N ILE A 46 27.87 24.89 12.48
CA ILE A 46 28.28 24.40 11.16
C ILE A 46 29.19 23.20 11.35
N ALA A 47 28.88 22.10 10.69
CA ALA A 47 29.65 20.86 10.72
C ALA A 47 30.05 20.43 9.29
N GLY A 48 30.99 19.48 9.19
CA GLY A 48 31.44 18.94 7.91
C GLY A 48 30.50 17.84 7.39
N ILE A 49 30.93 17.23 6.28
CA ILE A 49 30.26 16.07 5.66
C ILE A 49 30.98 14.80 6.12
N PRO A 50 30.26 13.69 6.43
CA PRO A 50 30.87 12.44 6.86
C PRO A 50 31.89 11.89 5.86
N GLU A 51 33.02 11.40 6.36
CA GLU A 51 34.07 10.76 5.55
C GLU A 51 33.94 9.24 5.62
N LYS A 52 34.00 8.57 4.47
CA LYS A 52 33.86 7.12 4.36
C LYS A 52 34.95 6.34 5.08
N LYS A 53 36.22 6.75 4.98
CA LYS A 53 37.36 5.97 5.47
C LYS A 53 37.28 5.68 6.97
N GLY A 54 37.17 4.41 7.34
CA GLY A 54 37.14 3.92 8.71
C GLY A 54 35.89 4.26 9.50
N ILE A 55 34.79 4.68 8.82
CA ILE A 55 33.53 5.06 9.46
C ILE A 55 32.87 3.86 10.14
N ALA A 56 33.00 2.65 9.58
CA ALA A 56 32.45 1.43 10.17
C ALA A 56 33.02 1.16 11.56
N SER A 57 34.33 1.25 11.73
CA SER A 57 34.95 1.06 13.05
C SER A 57 34.47 2.09 14.08
N ARG A 58 34.23 3.34 13.63
CA ARG A 58 33.70 4.41 14.51
C ARG A 58 32.21 4.13 14.85
N PHE A 59 31.46 3.61 13.91
CA PHE A 59 30.06 3.19 14.15
C PHE A 59 29.98 2.02 15.15
N GLU A 60 30.84 1.02 15.02
CA GLU A 60 30.93 -0.09 15.98
C GLU A 60 31.29 0.41 17.40
N ALA A 61 32.24 1.33 17.48
CA ALA A 61 32.60 1.98 18.76
C ALA A 61 31.41 2.80 19.32
N PHE A 62 30.70 3.53 18.47
CA PHE A 62 29.50 4.29 18.85
C PHE A 62 28.41 3.35 19.38
N LEU A 63 28.11 2.25 18.70
CA LEU A 63 27.12 1.25 19.15
C LEU A 63 27.53 0.63 20.49
N LYS A 64 28.81 0.28 20.66
CA LYS A 64 29.31 -0.26 21.92
C LYS A 64 29.15 0.74 23.08
N LYS A 65 29.41 2.02 22.84
CA LYS A 65 29.22 3.10 23.82
C LYS A 65 27.74 3.29 24.19
N ASN A 66 26.84 3.12 23.22
CA ASN A 66 25.40 3.36 23.31
C ASN A 66 24.56 2.08 23.40
N ASN A 67 25.12 0.94 23.81
CA ASN A 67 24.49 -0.37 23.75
C ASN A 67 23.16 -0.49 24.55
N ASN A 68 22.96 0.36 25.56
CA ASN A 68 21.75 0.45 26.36
C ASN A 68 20.73 1.48 25.85
N VAL A 69 21.05 2.22 24.79
CA VAL A 69 20.16 3.23 24.20
C VAL A 69 19.11 2.52 23.32
N PRO A 70 17.83 2.92 23.43
CA PRO A 70 16.80 2.41 22.53
C PRO A 70 17.22 2.55 21.06
N GLY A 71 16.99 1.50 20.27
CA GLY A 71 17.38 1.44 18.85
C GLY A 71 18.78 0.88 18.57
N ALA A 72 19.72 0.90 19.53
CA ALA A 72 21.09 0.42 19.32
C ALA A 72 21.15 -1.05 18.87
N LYS A 73 20.37 -1.91 19.52
CA LYS A 73 20.28 -3.33 19.17
C LYS A 73 19.77 -3.53 17.74
N LEU A 74 18.78 -2.78 17.31
CA LEU A 74 18.26 -2.89 15.94
C LEU A 74 19.28 -2.43 14.92
N LEU A 75 20.00 -1.34 15.18
CA LEU A 75 21.09 -0.87 14.30
C LEU A 75 22.19 -1.92 14.17
N GLU A 76 22.67 -2.48 15.30
CA GLU A 76 23.69 -3.53 15.32
C GLU A 76 23.24 -4.76 14.54
N GLN A 77 22.02 -5.22 14.78
CA GLN A 77 21.47 -6.38 14.08
C GLN A 77 21.28 -6.13 12.58
N THR A 78 20.87 -4.92 12.18
CA THR A 78 20.73 -4.54 10.77
C THR A 78 22.10 -4.47 10.08
N TYR A 79 23.08 -3.85 10.73
CA TYR A 79 24.45 -3.80 10.26
C TYR A 79 25.01 -5.21 10.02
N ASN A 80 24.93 -6.08 11.03
CA ASN A 80 25.39 -7.45 10.94
C ASN A 80 24.63 -8.28 9.88
N TYR A 81 23.33 -8.03 9.73
CA TYR A 81 22.51 -8.68 8.69
C TYR A 81 23.06 -8.39 7.30
N LEU A 82 23.32 -7.12 6.98
CA LEU A 82 23.84 -6.72 5.67
C LEU A 82 25.25 -7.24 5.42
N LEU A 83 26.12 -7.24 6.43
CA LEU A 83 27.46 -7.79 6.31
C LEU A 83 27.44 -9.32 6.06
N MET A 84 26.63 -10.06 6.81
CA MET A 84 26.66 -11.53 6.78
C MET A 84 25.83 -12.11 5.64
N GLN A 85 24.69 -11.52 5.31
CA GLN A 85 23.80 -12.07 4.29
C GLN A 85 24.09 -11.51 2.88
N HIS A 86 24.60 -10.29 2.79
CA HIS A 86 24.80 -9.60 1.51
C HIS A 86 26.25 -9.20 1.25
N ALA A 87 27.20 -9.59 2.12
CA ALA A 87 28.61 -9.27 2.00
C ALA A 87 28.88 -7.77 1.76
N ALA A 88 28.08 -6.91 2.41
CA ALA A 88 28.21 -5.47 2.29
C ALA A 88 29.60 -5.01 2.71
N ASP A 89 30.18 -4.03 1.98
CA ASP A 89 31.40 -3.33 2.43
C ASP A 89 31.06 -2.45 3.63
N PRO A 90 31.71 -2.68 4.80
CA PRO A 90 31.31 -2.00 6.04
C PRO A 90 31.37 -0.48 5.96
N ASP A 91 32.46 0.07 5.38
CA ASP A 91 32.64 1.51 5.27
C ASP A 91 31.62 2.13 4.28
N SER A 92 31.31 1.44 3.17
CA SER A 92 30.27 1.91 2.23
C SER A 92 28.89 1.92 2.85
N LEU A 93 28.54 0.86 3.59
CA LEU A 93 27.27 0.74 4.27
C LEU A 93 27.04 1.86 5.29
N VAL A 94 27.99 2.04 6.19
CA VAL A 94 27.85 3.04 7.26
C VAL A 94 27.94 4.46 6.69
N HIS A 95 28.72 4.67 5.63
CA HIS A 95 28.80 5.96 4.97
C HIS A 95 27.45 6.33 4.31
N GLU A 96 26.84 5.41 3.55
CA GLU A 96 25.48 5.62 2.99
C GLU A 96 24.49 5.98 4.12
N TRP A 97 24.54 5.27 5.25
CA TRP A 97 23.67 5.53 6.37
C TRP A 97 23.89 6.91 7.00
N ALA A 98 25.15 7.31 7.18
CA ALA A 98 25.50 8.59 7.80
C ALA A 98 25.10 9.78 6.92
N GLU A 99 25.40 9.74 5.61
CA GLU A 99 24.97 10.78 4.66
C GLU A 99 23.44 10.82 4.53
N SER A 100 22.82 9.65 4.43
CA SER A 100 21.38 9.58 4.26
C SER A 100 20.61 10.12 5.46
N ILE A 101 21.06 9.83 6.69
CA ILE A 101 20.34 10.28 7.90
C ILE A 101 20.45 11.80 8.12
N VAL A 102 21.56 12.40 7.74
CA VAL A 102 21.74 13.85 7.87
C VAL A 102 21.10 14.61 6.69
N GLY A 103 20.92 13.94 5.55
CA GLY A 103 20.22 14.49 4.39
C GLY A 103 20.95 15.66 3.74
N ASP A 104 22.27 15.56 3.62
CA ASP A 104 23.17 16.60 3.15
C ASP A 104 23.17 16.79 1.62
N GLN A 105 22.55 15.87 0.89
CA GLN A 105 22.51 15.86 -0.57
C GLN A 105 21.15 15.45 -1.13
N TYR A 106 20.98 15.66 -2.44
CA TYR A 106 19.84 15.12 -3.16
C TYR A 106 19.88 13.59 -3.20
N PRO A 107 18.72 12.89 -3.34
CA PRO A 107 18.69 11.43 -3.45
C PRO A 107 19.62 10.90 -4.54
N VAL A 108 20.64 10.16 -4.13
CA VAL A 108 21.59 9.46 -5.01
C VAL A 108 21.86 8.08 -4.40
N PRO A 109 21.56 6.99 -5.11
CA PRO A 109 21.01 6.93 -6.46
C PRO A 109 19.55 7.39 -6.56
N ASP A 110 19.16 7.90 -7.72
CA ASP A 110 17.84 8.54 -7.94
C ASP A 110 16.65 7.61 -7.65
N ARG A 111 16.81 6.31 -7.82
CA ARG A 111 15.73 5.32 -7.68
C ARG A 111 15.49 4.94 -6.23
N ILE A 112 16.52 4.52 -5.52
CA ILE A 112 16.54 4.13 -4.12
C ILE A 112 17.98 3.95 -3.62
N LEU A 113 18.23 4.20 -2.34
CA LEU A 113 19.52 3.95 -1.70
C LEU A 113 19.88 2.46 -1.81
N HIS A 114 21.16 2.17 -2.05
CA HIS A 114 21.63 0.82 -2.34
C HIS A 114 21.33 -0.18 -1.21
N PHE A 115 21.70 0.12 0.02
CA PHE A 115 21.46 -0.80 1.15
C PHE A 115 20.01 -0.79 1.63
N THR A 116 19.28 0.29 1.39
CA THR A 116 17.82 0.32 1.58
C THR A 116 17.13 -0.59 0.56
N GLU A 117 17.56 -0.60 -0.70
CA GLU A 117 17.00 -1.49 -1.74
C GLU A 117 17.14 -2.95 -1.33
N ILE A 118 18.31 -3.36 -0.86
CA ILE A 118 18.55 -4.74 -0.39
C ILE A 118 17.59 -5.13 0.74
N LEU A 119 17.49 -4.30 1.78
CA LEU A 119 16.60 -4.56 2.90
C LEU A 119 15.13 -4.64 2.48
N VAL A 120 14.71 -3.77 1.58
CA VAL A 120 13.32 -3.74 1.11
C VAL A 120 13.02 -4.91 0.17
N GLN A 121 13.98 -5.35 -0.68
CA GLN A 121 13.83 -6.57 -1.50
C GLN A 121 13.62 -7.81 -0.63
N ASP A 122 14.43 -7.98 0.40
CA ASP A 122 14.30 -9.10 1.33
C ASP A 122 12.97 -9.04 2.08
N TYR A 123 12.57 -7.85 2.53
CA TYR A 123 11.29 -7.61 3.18
C TYR A 123 10.10 -7.94 2.27
N LEU A 124 10.12 -7.50 1.01
CA LEU A 124 9.07 -7.83 0.06
C LEU A 124 9.06 -9.33 -0.28
N SER A 125 10.22 -9.97 -0.34
CA SER A 125 10.33 -11.42 -0.50
C SER A 125 9.69 -12.17 0.67
N GLN A 126 9.89 -11.70 1.90
CA GLN A 126 9.24 -12.24 3.09
C GLN A 126 7.73 -12.02 3.07
N GLU A 127 7.28 -10.78 2.87
CA GLU A 127 5.89 -10.38 3.11
C GLU A 127 4.97 -10.55 1.88
N MET A 128 5.49 -10.31 0.69
CA MET A 128 4.70 -10.36 -0.55
C MET A 128 4.84 -11.70 -1.29
N CYS A 129 5.86 -12.48 -0.96
CA CYS A 129 6.10 -13.78 -1.59
C CYS A 129 6.01 -14.96 -0.61
N ASP A 130 5.59 -14.74 0.64
CA ASP A 130 5.54 -15.78 1.69
C ASP A 130 6.87 -16.53 1.80
N ASN A 131 8.00 -15.82 1.80
CA ASN A 131 9.38 -16.34 1.80
C ASN A 131 9.73 -17.26 0.60
N ARG A 132 8.96 -17.21 -0.47
CA ARG A 132 9.19 -17.99 -1.70
C ARG A 132 9.18 -17.06 -2.93
N PRO A 133 10.18 -16.17 -3.05
CA PRO A 133 10.27 -15.27 -4.19
C PRO A 133 10.52 -16.05 -5.51
N PRO A 134 10.10 -15.51 -6.65
CA PRO A 134 10.46 -16.04 -7.95
C PRO A 134 11.98 -15.91 -8.19
N ARG A 135 12.49 -16.59 -9.21
CA ARG A 135 13.89 -16.43 -9.62
C ARG A 135 14.11 -15.07 -10.23
N GLY A 136 15.28 -14.47 -9.95
CA GLY A 136 15.66 -13.12 -10.39
C GLY A 136 15.45 -12.07 -9.31
N ALA A 137 15.81 -10.84 -9.61
CA ALA A 137 15.73 -9.71 -8.70
C ALA A 137 14.57 -8.77 -9.05
N TYR A 138 14.18 -7.97 -8.08
CA TYR A 138 13.26 -6.85 -8.29
C TYR A 138 14.05 -5.54 -8.25
N ASP A 139 13.89 -4.72 -9.26
CA ASP A 139 14.27 -3.32 -9.21
C ASP A 139 13.21 -2.56 -8.39
N LEU A 140 13.66 -1.72 -7.44
CA LEU A 140 12.77 -0.94 -6.60
C LEU A 140 12.88 0.56 -6.90
N PHE A 141 11.75 1.25 -6.78
CA PHE A 141 11.68 2.70 -6.86
C PHE A 141 10.95 3.26 -5.63
N ALA A 142 11.68 4.02 -4.81
CA ALA A 142 11.16 4.66 -3.60
C ALA A 142 10.32 5.89 -3.95
N THR A 143 9.10 5.96 -3.41
CA THR A 143 8.11 6.99 -3.73
C THR A 143 7.47 7.60 -2.49
N GLU A 144 6.86 8.77 -2.66
CA GLU A 144 6.22 9.58 -1.61
C GLU A 144 4.84 9.04 -1.22
N GLY A 145 4.74 7.72 -1.04
CA GLY A 145 3.54 6.98 -0.66
C GLY A 145 2.85 6.31 -1.85
N GLY A 146 1.96 5.35 -1.55
CA GLY A 146 1.30 4.52 -2.57
C GLY A 146 0.48 5.31 -3.60
N THR A 147 -0.16 6.40 -3.20
CA THR A 147 -0.91 7.24 -4.16
C THR A 147 0.02 7.93 -5.17
N ALA A 148 1.17 8.45 -4.72
CA ALA A 148 2.17 9.02 -5.63
C ALA A 148 2.72 7.95 -6.58
N ALA A 149 3.05 6.76 -6.04
CA ALA A 149 3.48 5.61 -6.84
C ALA A 149 2.48 5.29 -7.97
N MET A 150 1.19 5.26 -7.63
CA MET A 150 0.15 4.98 -8.62
C MET A 150 0.04 6.08 -9.69
N CYS A 151 0.17 7.35 -9.31
CA CYS A 151 0.23 8.46 -10.27
C CYS A 151 1.41 8.32 -11.23
N TYR A 152 2.60 8.01 -10.70
CA TYR A 152 3.79 7.80 -11.52
C TYR A 152 3.63 6.62 -12.49
N ILE A 153 3.01 5.53 -12.04
CA ILE A 153 2.70 4.37 -12.89
C ILE A 153 1.78 4.78 -14.05
N PHE A 154 0.66 5.45 -13.77
CA PHE A 154 -0.27 5.88 -14.83
C PHE A 154 0.38 6.83 -15.83
N ASP A 155 1.13 7.82 -15.34
CA ASP A 155 1.85 8.76 -16.20
C ASP A 155 2.87 8.03 -17.09
N SER A 156 3.74 7.21 -16.51
CA SER A 156 4.77 6.50 -17.27
C SER A 156 4.22 5.45 -18.23
N LEU A 157 3.13 4.76 -17.88
CA LEU A 157 2.47 3.85 -18.82
C LEU A 157 1.99 4.58 -20.08
N GLN A 158 1.48 5.80 -19.93
CA GLN A 158 1.05 6.63 -21.05
C GLN A 158 2.23 7.23 -21.82
N GLU A 159 3.18 7.84 -21.11
CA GLU A 159 4.36 8.47 -21.73
C GLU A 159 5.21 7.48 -22.52
N ASN A 160 5.25 6.21 -22.08
CA ASN A 160 5.97 5.15 -22.78
C ASN A 160 5.09 4.34 -23.75
N PHE A 161 3.92 4.83 -24.11
CA PHE A 161 2.99 4.21 -25.08
C PHE A 161 2.53 2.80 -24.74
N LEU A 162 2.64 2.39 -23.48
CA LEU A 162 2.14 1.11 -22.97
C LEU A 162 0.62 1.13 -22.80
N LEU A 163 0.08 2.27 -22.37
CA LEU A 163 -1.34 2.59 -22.42
C LEU A 163 -1.56 3.87 -23.21
N ASN A 164 -2.55 3.87 -24.07
CA ASN A 164 -2.92 5.02 -24.91
C ASN A 164 -4.38 5.40 -24.67
N LYS A 165 -4.76 6.61 -25.05
CA LYS A 165 -6.17 7.04 -24.99
C LYS A 165 -7.07 6.03 -25.70
N GLY A 166 -8.16 5.64 -25.02
CA GLY A 166 -9.10 4.64 -25.53
C GLY A 166 -8.70 3.19 -25.32
N ASP A 167 -7.51 2.88 -24.78
CA ASP A 167 -7.17 1.51 -24.38
C ASP A 167 -8.05 1.01 -23.23
N GLY A 168 -8.36 -0.29 -23.24
CA GLY A 168 -9.16 -0.94 -22.23
C GLY A 168 -8.33 -1.28 -21.00
N ILE A 169 -8.81 -0.90 -19.83
CA ILE A 169 -8.26 -1.34 -18.55
C ILE A 169 -9.39 -1.92 -17.68
N VAL A 170 -9.02 -2.80 -16.78
CA VAL A 170 -9.93 -3.35 -15.76
C VAL A 170 -9.52 -2.82 -14.40
N LEU A 171 -10.51 -2.43 -13.62
CA LEU A 171 -10.38 -2.06 -12.21
C LEU A 171 -11.22 -3.02 -11.37
N MET A 172 -10.59 -3.74 -10.45
CA MET A 172 -11.28 -4.57 -9.47
C MET A 172 -11.80 -3.68 -8.34
N VAL A 173 -13.11 -3.73 -8.10
CA VAL A 173 -13.80 -2.90 -7.11
C VAL A 173 -14.60 -3.76 -6.12
N PRO A 174 -14.83 -3.28 -4.88
CA PRO A 174 -14.54 -1.95 -4.35
C PRO A 174 -13.04 -1.65 -4.28
N ALA A 175 -12.67 -0.38 -4.52
CA ALA A 175 -11.27 0.06 -4.54
C ALA A 175 -11.10 1.43 -3.90
N PHE A 176 -9.87 1.78 -3.54
CA PHE A 176 -9.54 3.08 -2.99
C PHE A 176 -9.88 4.20 -3.98
N THR A 177 -10.68 5.17 -3.56
CA THR A 177 -11.27 6.23 -4.41
C THR A 177 -10.30 6.86 -5.41
N PRO A 178 -9.05 7.25 -5.05
CA PRO A 178 -8.10 7.77 -6.03
C PRO A 178 -7.82 6.82 -7.20
N TYR A 179 -7.85 5.50 -7.00
CA TYR A 179 -7.62 4.53 -8.07
C TYR A 179 -8.81 4.41 -9.03
N ILE A 180 -10.01 4.79 -8.56
CA ILE A 180 -11.20 4.90 -9.40
C ILE A 180 -11.17 6.19 -10.22
N GLU A 181 -10.68 7.28 -9.63
CA GLU A 181 -10.69 8.62 -10.22
C GLU A 181 -9.54 8.88 -11.21
N ILE A 182 -8.30 8.44 -10.86
CA ILE A 182 -7.11 8.69 -11.69
C ILE A 182 -7.31 8.24 -13.14
N PRO A 183 -7.78 7.02 -13.46
CA PRO A 183 -7.96 6.58 -14.85
C PRO A 183 -8.98 7.41 -15.65
N GLN A 184 -9.87 8.12 -14.96
CA GLN A 184 -10.91 8.94 -15.57
C GLN A 184 -10.46 10.38 -15.89
N LEU A 185 -9.28 10.78 -15.44
CA LEU A 185 -8.74 12.11 -15.74
C LEU A 185 -8.65 12.32 -17.25
N SER A 186 -8.97 13.54 -17.70
CA SER A 186 -9.02 13.89 -19.13
C SER A 186 -7.71 13.64 -19.88
N ARG A 187 -6.58 13.61 -19.18
CA ARG A 187 -5.27 13.31 -19.76
C ARG A 187 -5.11 11.85 -20.16
N TYR A 188 -5.78 10.90 -19.46
CA TYR A 188 -5.64 9.46 -19.74
C TYR A 188 -6.70 8.93 -20.72
N GLN A 189 -7.98 9.23 -20.49
CA GLN A 189 -9.09 8.82 -21.35
C GLN A 189 -9.13 7.31 -21.65
N PHE A 190 -8.85 6.46 -20.65
CA PHE A 190 -8.93 5.01 -20.77
C PHE A 190 -10.40 4.54 -20.77
N ARG A 191 -10.66 3.39 -21.39
CA ARG A 191 -11.93 2.69 -21.25
C ARG A 191 -11.86 1.78 -20.02
N VAL A 192 -12.46 2.25 -18.92
CA VAL A 192 -12.45 1.53 -17.64
C VAL A 192 -13.59 0.54 -17.60
N THR A 193 -13.28 -0.75 -17.42
CA THR A 193 -14.24 -1.81 -17.08
C THR A 193 -14.08 -2.14 -15.61
N LYS A 194 -15.15 -2.01 -14.83
CA LYS A 194 -15.16 -2.37 -13.41
C LYS A 194 -15.62 -3.82 -13.23
N ILE A 195 -14.90 -4.58 -12.41
CA ILE A 195 -15.24 -5.92 -11.98
C ILE A 195 -15.55 -5.85 -10.48
N HIS A 196 -16.79 -6.24 -10.10
CA HIS A 196 -17.28 -6.06 -8.74
C HIS A 196 -17.14 -7.34 -7.90
N ALA A 197 -16.70 -7.18 -6.64
CA ALA A 197 -16.67 -8.26 -5.66
C ALA A 197 -18.08 -8.50 -5.09
N ASN A 198 -18.93 -9.14 -5.88
CA ASN A 198 -20.36 -9.28 -5.62
C ASN A 198 -20.81 -10.69 -5.19
N ARG A 199 -19.87 -11.63 -4.98
CA ARG A 199 -20.22 -12.98 -4.52
C ARG A 199 -20.77 -12.95 -3.09
N MET A 200 -21.85 -13.71 -2.88
CA MET A 200 -22.52 -13.88 -1.60
C MET A 200 -22.46 -15.36 -1.19
N ASN A 201 -22.50 -15.61 0.13
CA ASN A 201 -22.68 -16.96 0.66
C ASN A 201 -24.17 -17.36 0.69
N SER A 202 -24.45 -18.58 1.13
CA SER A 202 -25.82 -19.11 1.23
C SER A 202 -26.72 -18.34 2.22
N GLU A 203 -26.12 -17.60 3.16
CA GLU A 203 -26.83 -16.77 4.12
C GLU A 203 -27.07 -15.33 3.62
N GLY A 204 -26.64 -15.01 2.39
CA GLY A 204 -26.74 -13.68 1.80
C GLY A 204 -25.72 -12.68 2.33
N MET A 205 -24.60 -13.15 2.89
CA MET A 205 -23.49 -12.31 3.35
C MET A 205 -22.43 -12.18 2.25
N HIS A 206 -21.83 -11.01 2.14
CA HIS A 206 -20.74 -10.78 1.18
C HIS A 206 -19.53 -11.67 1.47
N LEU A 207 -19.03 -12.33 0.43
CA LEU A 207 -17.74 -13.02 0.41
C LEU A 207 -16.61 -12.11 -0.09
N TRP A 208 -16.94 -10.95 -0.66
CA TRP A 208 -16.03 -9.97 -1.25
C TRP A 208 -15.09 -10.61 -2.28
N GLN A 209 -15.62 -11.57 -3.04
CA GLN A 209 -14.93 -12.26 -4.12
C GLN A 209 -15.63 -12.01 -5.45
N TYR A 210 -14.98 -12.36 -6.54
CA TYR A 210 -15.35 -12.07 -7.91
C TYR A 210 -15.93 -13.32 -8.60
N SER A 211 -16.84 -13.12 -9.55
CA SER A 211 -17.36 -14.22 -10.36
C SER A 211 -16.33 -14.64 -11.41
N ASP A 212 -16.36 -15.91 -11.79
CA ASP A 212 -15.51 -16.45 -12.85
C ASP A 212 -15.77 -15.78 -14.19
N GLU A 213 -17.04 -15.45 -14.47
CA GLU A 213 -17.45 -14.76 -15.68
C GLU A 213 -16.86 -13.35 -15.77
N ASP A 214 -16.83 -12.62 -14.66
CA ASP A 214 -16.23 -11.30 -14.62
C ASP A 214 -14.72 -11.36 -14.79
N ILE A 215 -14.05 -12.31 -14.16
CA ILE A 215 -12.59 -12.51 -14.32
C ILE A 215 -12.26 -12.90 -15.75
N ASP A 216 -13.08 -13.67 -16.44
CA ASP A 216 -12.89 -14.09 -17.83
C ASP A 216 -12.88 -12.94 -18.84
N ARG A 217 -13.38 -11.76 -18.48
CA ARG A 217 -13.24 -10.54 -19.29
C ARG A 217 -11.77 -10.20 -19.55
N LEU A 218 -10.86 -10.56 -18.64
CA LEU A 218 -9.42 -10.35 -18.79
C LEU A 218 -8.79 -11.14 -19.94
N LYS A 219 -9.46 -12.17 -20.48
CA LYS A 219 -8.99 -12.93 -21.66
C LYS A 219 -8.94 -12.07 -22.92
N SER A 220 -9.70 -10.98 -22.94
CA SER A 220 -9.75 -10.11 -24.12
C SER A 220 -8.43 -9.35 -24.32
N PRO A 221 -7.78 -9.44 -25.48
CA PRO A 221 -6.55 -8.69 -25.78
C PRO A 221 -6.78 -7.18 -25.88
N LYS A 222 -8.06 -6.74 -25.86
CA LYS A 222 -8.42 -5.31 -25.78
C LYS A 222 -8.21 -4.76 -24.37
N ILE A 223 -8.14 -5.63 -23.36
CA ILE A 223 -7.79 -5.26 -21.99
C ILE A 223 -6.27 -5.31 -21.85
N LYS A 224 -5.67 -4.15 -21.66
CA LYS A 224 -4.21 -3.95 -21.60
C LYS A 224 -3.67 -4.03 -20.19
N ALA A 225 -4.46 -3.61 -19.20
CA ALA A 225 -4.02 -3.58 -17.81
C ALA A 225 -5.15 -3.96 -16.84
N LEU A 226 -4.76 -4.61 -15.75
CA LEU A 226 -5.57 -4.88 -14.57
C LEU A 226 -5.01 -4.08 -13.40
N PHE A 227 -5.85 -3.28 -12.75
CA PHE A 227 -5.55 -2.60 -11.49
C PHE A 227 -6.33 -3.26 -10.36
N VAL A 228 -5.61 -3.63 -9.30
CA VAL A 228 -6.17 -4.35 -8.15
C VAL A 228 -5.53 -3.90 -6.84
N THR A 229 -6.33 -3.78 -5.79
CA THR A 229 -5.84 -3.65 -4.40
C THR A 229 -6.03 -4.99 -3.72
N ASN A 230 -4.95 -5.63 -3.30
CA ASN A 230 -4.98 -6.94 -2.68
C ASN A 230 -4.09 -6.99 -1.42
N PRO A 231 -4.64 -7.15 -0.24
CA PRO A 231 -6.07 -7.23 0.14
C PRO A 231 -6.88 -5.98 -0.20
N SER A 232 -8.17 -6.16 -0.51
CA SER A 232 -9.07 -5.11 -0.99
C SER A 232 -9.30 -3.98 0.04
N ASN A 233 -9.68 -2.80 -0.42
CA ASN A 233 -10.09 -1.66 0.39
C ASN A 233 -11.36 -1.06 -0.22
N PRO A 234 -12.51 -1.09 0.45
CA PRO A 234 -12.75 -1.17 1.91
C PRO A 234 -12.91 -2.57 2.53
N PRO A 235 -13.23 -3.68 1.82
CA PRO A 235 -13.63 -4.91 2.51
C PRO A 235 -12.51 -5.60 3.29
N SER A 236 -11.24 -5.37 2.93
CA SER A 236 -10.05 -5.98 3.52
C SER A 236 -10.00 -7.52 3.39
N TYR A 237 -10.28 -8.01 2.19
CA TYR A 237 -10.18 -9.43 1.84
C TYR A 237 -9.09 -9.65 0.81
N THR A 238 -8.33 -10.73 0.97
CA THR A 238 -7.45 -11.23 -0.08
C THR A 238 -8.26 -11.86 -1.20
N LEU A 239 -7.71 -11.86 -2.40
CA LEU A 239 -8.23 -12.70 -3.48
C LEU A 239 -8.18 -14.17 -3.06
N SER A 240 -9.23 -14.92 -3.39
CA SER A 240 -9.23 -16.36 -3.17
C SER A 240 -8.13 -17.04 -4.01
N PRO A 241 -7.58 -18.18 -3.54
CA PRO A 241 -6.63 -18.96 -4.33
C PRO A 241 -7.14 -19.29 -5.74
N ASP A 242 -8.43 -19.58 -5.87
CA ASP A 242 -9.06 -19.91 -7.16
C ASP A 242 -9.08 -18.68 -8.09
N THR A 243 -9.47 -17.50 -7.59
CA THR A 243 -9.44 -16.26 -8.35
C THR A 243 -8.02 -15.91 -8.79
N MET A 244 -7.05 -16.04 -7.89
CA MET A 244 -5.64 -15.82 -8.20
C MET A 244 -5.16 -16.79 -9.29
N ALA A 245 -5.41 -18.09 -9.14
CA ALA A 245 -5.01 -19.11 -10.11
C ALA A 245 -5.66 -18.88 -11.48
N ARG A 246 -6.93 -18.44 -11.50
CA ARG A 246 -7.64 -18.12 -12.75
C ARG A 246 -6.99 -16.93 -13.48
N ILE A 247 -6.67 -15.84 -12.78
CA ILE A 247 -5.98 -14.68 -13.39
C ILE A 247 -4.59 -15.09 -13.90
N VAL A 248 -3.85 -15.86 -13.11
CA VAL A 248 -2.54 -16.42 -13.53
C VAL A 248 -2.68 -17.25 -14.80
N SER A 249 -3.70 -18.11 -14.89
CA SER A 249 -3.97 -18.91 -16.08
C SER A 249 -4.30 -18.05 -17.30
N ILE A 250 -5.12 -17.02 -17.13
CA ILE A 250 -5.46 -16.08 -18.20
C ILE A 250 -4.20 -15.37 -18.74
N VAL A 251 -3.34 -14.89 -17.85
CA VAL A 251 -2.09 -14.25 -18.27
C VAL A 251 -1.19 -15.22 -19.03
N ARG A 252 -1.11 -16.48 -18.61
CA ARG A 252 -0.23 -17.47 -19.25
C ARG A 252 -0.75 -17.97 -20.60
N ASN A 253 -2.06 -18.09 -20.75
CA ASN A 253 -2.65 -18.85 -21.86
C ASN A 253 -3.47 -17.96 -22.82
N ASP A 254 -4.16 -16.92 -22.31
CA ASP A 254 -5.14 -16.16 -23.11
C ASP A 254 -4.66 -14.74 -23.42
N ASN A 255 -4.10 -14.03 -22.44
CA ASN A 255 -3.68 -12.63 -22.56
C ASN A 255 -2.27 -12.41 -21.99
N PRO A 256 -1.20 -12.91 -22.63
CA PRO A 256 0.17 -12.84 -22.10
C PRO A 256 0.73 -11.41 -22.01
N ASN A 257 0.10 -10.45 -22.67
CA ASN A 257 0.49 -9.04 -22.62
C ASN A 257 -0.34 -8.22 -21.61
N LEU A 258 -1.14 -8.86 -20.77
CA LEU A 258 -1.86 -8.17 -19.70
C LEU A 258 -0.87 -7.66 -18.66
N MET A 259 -0.83 -6.36 -18.45
CA MET A 259 -0.06 -5.70 -17.39
C MET A 259 -0.88 -5.76 -16.09
N ILE A 260 -0.27 -6.17 -14.98
CA ILE A 260 -0.90 -6.21 -13.66
C ILE A 260 -0.29 -5.10 -12.81
N ILE A 261 -1.13 -4.24 -12.24
CA ILE A 261 -0.73 -3.22 -11.28
C ILE A 261 -1.45 -3.52 -9.98
N THR A 262 -0.69 -3.93 -8.94
CA THR A 262 -1.24 -4.30 -7.65
C THR A 262 -0.80 -3.34 -6.55
N ASP A 263 -1.74 -2.96 -5.67
CA ASP A 263 -1.45 -2.28 -4.41
C ASP A 263 -1.61 -3.30 -3.27
N ASP A 264 -0.50 -3.71 -2.70
CA ASP A 264 -0.41 -4.77 -1.70
C ASP A 264 -0.18 -4.23 -0.28
N VAL A 265 -0.51 -2.97 -0.03
CA VAL A 265 -0.27 -2.27 1.26
C VAL A 265 -0.81 -3.03 2.48
N TYR A 266 -1.85 -3.84 2.33
CA TYR A 266 -2.46 -4.61 3.42
C TYR A 266 -1.99 -6.07 3.48
N GLY A 267 -1.15 -6.52 2.55
CA GLY A 267 -0.63 -7.90 2.49
C GLY A 267 0.08 -8.33 3.77
N THR A 268 0.82 -7.43 4.41
CA THR A 268 1.52 -7.67 5.69
C THR A 268 0.61 -8.02 6.87
N PHE A 269 -0.69 -7.71 6.79
CA PHE A 269 -1.65 -8.09 7.83
C PHE A 269 -2.21 -9.51 7.63
N SER A 270 -2.00 -10.12 6.46
CA SER A 270 -2.32 -11.53 6.22
C SER A 270 -1.26 -12.45 6.83
N PRO A 271 -1.63 -13.58 7.44
CA PRO A 271 -0.65 -14.56 7.95
C PRO A 271 0.26 -15.13 6.85
N HIS A 272 -0.34 -15.44 5.70
CA HIS A 272 0.31 -16.00 4.53
C HIS A 272 -0.17 -15.26 3.30
N PHE A 273 0.60 -14.30 2.85
CA PHE A 273 0.24 -13.50 1.68
C PHE A 273 1.13 -13.80 0.49
N ARG A 274 0.50 -13.98 -0.67
CA ARG A 274 1.21 -14.09 -1.94
C ARG A 274 0.60 -13.12 -2.94
N SER A 275 1.43 -12.20 -3.35
CA SER A 275 1.12 -11.16 -4.33
C SER A 275 1.18 -11.70 -5.76
N PHE A 276 0.60 -10.95 -6.71
CA PHE A 276 0.86 -11.16 -8.14
C PHE A 276 2.35 -11.05 -8.49
N MET A 277 3.14 -10.26 -7.76
CA MET A 277 4.59 -10.23 -7.98
C MET A 277 5.26 -11.59 -7.73
N ALA A 278 4.69 -12.42 -6.87
CA ALA A 278 5.19 -13.77 -6.62
C ALA A 278 4.69 -14.79 -7.67
N GLU A 279 3.45 -14.64 -8.17
CA GLU A 279 2.79 -15.62 -9.03
C GLU A 279 3.03 -15.38 -10.53
N ILE A 280 3.04 -14.12 -10.95
CA ILE A 280 3.28 -13.69 -12.35
C ILE A 280 4.22 -12.48 -12.38
N PRO A 281 5.48 -12.64 -11.90
CA PRO A 281 6.43 -11.55 -11.66
C PRO A 281 6.67 -10.69 -12.89
N TYR A 282 6.71 -11.30 -14.08
CA TYR A 282 7.07 -10.62 -15.32
C TYR A 282 6.00 -9.65 -15.83
N ASN A 283 4.75 -9.85 -15.41
CA ASN A 283 3.61 -9.01 -15.82
C ASN A 283 3.22 -7.98 -14.76
N THR A 284 3.87 -7.98 -13.60
CA THR A 284 3.38 -7.27 -12.40
C THR A 284 4.27 -6.08 -12.04
N LEU A 285 3.62 -4.92 -11.86
CA LEU A 285 4.09 -3.80 -11.06
C LEU A 285 3.43 -3.91 -9.68
N CYS A 286 4.22 -4.05 -8.64
CA CYS A 286 3.72 -4.10 -7.27
C CYS A 286 4.00 -2.78 -6.57
N VAL A 287 2.96 -2.19 -5.97
CA VAL A 287 3.07 -1.03 -5.07
C VAL A 287 2.94 -1.53 -3.65
N TYR A 288 3.92 -1.21 -2.81
CA TYR A 288 3.86 -1.47 -1.38
C TYR A 288 4.09 -0.18 -0.59
N SER A 289 3.27 0.08 0.43
CA SER A 289 3.40 1.25 1.30
C SER A 289 3.62 0.86 2.75
N PHE A 290 4.64 1.45 3.37
CA PHE A 290 4.98 1.28 4.78
C PHE A 290 4.00 2.00 5.74
N SER A 291 3.06 2.77 5.19
CA SER A 291 2.18 3.67 5.93
C SER A 291 1.35 2.97 7.01
N LYS A 292 0.82 1.78 6.73
CA LYS A 292 -0.20 1.14 7.56
C LYS A 292 0.40 0.25 8.64
N TYR A 293 1.23 -0.69 8.24
CA TYR A 293 1.77 -1.71 9.13
C TYR A 293 2.62 -1.11 10.26
N PHE A 294 3.48 -0.17 9.96
CA PHE A 294 4.38 0.47 10.93
C PHE A 294 3.82 1.74 11.59
N GLY A 295 2.57 2.10 11.31
CA GLY A 295 2.01 3.36 11.79
C GLY A 295 2.80 4.57 11.27
N ALA A 296 3.10 4.58 9.97
CA ALA A 296 4.06 5.49 9.36
C ALA A 296 3.43 6.37 8.25
N THR A 297 2.14 6.69 8.36
CA THR A 297 1.41 7.44 7.32
C THR A 297 2.03 8.79 7.00
N GLY A 298 2.55 9.49 8.02
CA GLY A 298 3.21 10.79 7.86
C GLY A 298 4.60 10.73 7.23
N TRP A 299 5.27 9.58 7.24
CA TRP A 299 6.58 9.40 6.61
C TRP A 299 6.54 9.35 5.10
N ARG A 300 5.38 9.09 4.51
CA ARG A 300 5.18 9.01 3.06
C ARG A 300 6.13 8.02 2.36
N ASN A 301 6.33 6.84 2.94
CA ASN A 301 7.23 5.81 2.43
C ASN A 301 6.47 4.74 1.67
N ALA A 302 6.77 4.58 0.39
CA ALA A 302 6.29 3.48 -0.44
C ALA A 302 7.35 3.11 -1.49
N VAL A 303 7.17 1.95 -2.11
CA VAL A 303 8.01 1.48 -3.21
C VAL A 303 7.15 0.92 -4.33
N ILE A 304 7.66 1.06 -5.56
CA ILE A 304 7.24 0.30 -6.72
C ILE A 304 8.28 -0.79 -6.93
N ALA A 305 7.85 -2.04 -7.06
CA ALA A 305 8.72 -3.18 -7.35
C ALA A 305 8.40 -3.72 -8.74
N LEU A 306 9.43 -3.91 -9.56
CA LEU A 306 9.34 -4.44 -10.90
C LEU A 306 10.41 -5.51 -11.11
N HIS A 307 10.04 -6.68 -11.59
CA HIS A 307 11.00 -7.75 -11.84
C HIS A 307 12.01 -7.36 -12.93
N GLU A 308 13.27 -7.73 -12.77
CA GLU A 308 14.35 -7.40 -13.73
C GLU A 308 14.07 -7.88 -15.17
N PHE A 309 13.33 -9.00 -15.33
CA PHE A 309 12.84 -9.53 -16.60
C PHE A 309 11.34 -9.30 -16.72
N ASN A 310 10.92 -8.12 -17.13
CA ASN A 310 9.51 -7.73 -17.10
C ASN A 310 8.90 -7.57 -18.50
N LEU A 311 7.57 -7.58 -18.54
CA LEU A 311 6.77 -7.40 -19.76
C LEU A 311 6.88 -5.97 -20.30
N PHE A 312 6.97 -4.98 -19.41
CA PHE A 312 6.92 -3.55 -19.77
C PHE A 312 8.10 -3.20 -20.69
N ASP A 313 9.31 -3.61 -20.34
CA ASP A 313 10.50 -3.44 -21.18
C ASP A 313 10.36 -4.17 -22.52
N LYS A 314 9.79 -5.40 -22.51
CA LYS A 314 9.53 -6.17 -23.74
C LYS A 314 8.53 -5.47 -24.67
N LEU A 315 7.49 -4.84 -24.12
CA LEU A 315 6.49 -4.11 -24.89
C LEU A 315 7.09 -2.83 -25.48
N ILE A 316 7.89 -2.08 -24.71
CA ILE A 316 8.60 -0.89 -25.18
C ILE A 316 9.53 -1.25 -26.34
N ALA A 317 10.31 -2.31 -26.21
CA ALA A 317 11.23 -2.77 -27.27
C ALA A 317 10.51 -3.15 -28.58
N LYS A 318 9.23 -3.56 -28.51
CA LYS A 318 8.38 -3.92 -29.66
C LYS A 318 7.59 -2.75 -30.25
N LEU A 319 7.70 -1.56 -29.71
CA LEU A 319 7.02 -0.39 -30.26
C LEU A 319 7.46 -0.10 -31.69
N PRO A 320 6.59 0.48 -32.55
CA PRO A 320 6.98 0.99 -33.86
C PRO A 320 8.17 1.95 -33.80
N LYS A 321 8.94 2.01 -34.87
CA LYS A 321 10.19 2.80 -34.95
C LYS A 321 9.94 4.26 -34.55
N GLU A 322 8.89 4.87 -35.05
CA GLU A 322 8.52 6.27 -34.80
C GLU A 322 8.31 6.53 -33.29
N LYS A 323 7.64 5.60 -32.60
CA LYS A 323 7.43 5.71 -31.14
C LYS A 323 8.74 5.54 -30.38
N ARG A 324 9.59 4.60 -30.80
CA ARG A 324 10.91 4.41 -30.18
C ARG A 324 11.81 5.64 -30.37
N GLU A 325 11.74 6.32 -31.50
CA GLU A 325 12.47 7.57 -31.74
C GLU A 325 11.97 8.70 -30.81
N ILE A 326 10.67 8.80 -30.59
CA ILE A 326 10.10 9.75 -29.62
C ILE A 326 10.66 9.46 -28.21
N LEU A 327 10.66 8.19 -27.79
CA LEU A 327 11.20 7.81 -26.48
C LEU A 327 12.72 8.03 -26.40
N HIS A 328 13.46 7.75 -27.49
CA HIS A 328 14.88 8.05 -27.56
C HIS A 328 15.15 9.55 -27.33
N HIS A 329 14.41 10.41 -28.01
CA HIS A 329 14.52 11.86 -27.80
C HIS A 329 14.14 12.29 -26.39
N ARG A 330 13.03 11.72 -25.83
CA ARG A 330 12.55 12.04 -24.48
C ARG A 330 13.61 11.81 -23.39
N TYR A 331 14.35 10.70 -23.50
CA TYR A 331 15.33 10.29 -22.47
C TYR A 331 16.78 10.55 -22.84
N SER A 332 17.06 11.21 -23.97
CA SER A 332 18.43 11.48 -24.47
C SER A 332 19.28 12.35 -23.57
N THR A 333 18.65 13.13 -22.66
CA THR A 333 19.36 13.94 -21.68
C THR A 333 19.85 13.15 -20.46
N LEU A 334 19.35 11.92 -20.27
CA LEU A 334 19.67 11.08 -19.12
C LEU A 334 20.78 10.09 -19.41
N THR A 335 20.85 9.61 -20.65
CA THR A 335 21.79 8.56 -21.05
C THR A 335 22.10 8.67 -22.55
N LEU A 336 23.30 8.20 -22.94
CA LEU A 336 23.69 8.06 -24.35
C LEU A 336 23.00 6.89 -25.06
N GLU A 337 22.39 5.97 -24.31
CA GLU A 337 21.71 4.77 -24.81
C GLU A 337 20.27 4.68 -24.28
N PRO A 338 19.36 5.62 -24.64
CA PRO A 338 18.01 5.67 -24.14
C PRO A 338 17.18 4.39 -24.40
N GLU A 339 17.52 3.64 -25.43
CA GLU A 339 16.87 2.37 -25.78
C GLU A 339 17.15 1.25 -24.75
N LYS A 340 18.24 1.35 -23.97
CA LYS A 340 18.60 0.40 -22.91
C LYS A 340 18.01 0.76 -21.55
N LEU A 341 17.42 1.95 -21.44
CA LEU A 341 16.85 2.41 -20.17
C LEU A 341 15.64 1.54 -19.78
N LYS A 342 15.69 0.91 -18.62
CA LYS A 342 14.62 0.07 -18.10
C LYS A 342 13.35 0.91 -17.84
N PHE A 343 12.19 0.28 -17.88
CA PHE A 343 10.92 0.97 -17.63
C PHE A 343 10.86 1.60 -16.24
N ILE A 344 11.43 0.95 -15.21
CA ILE A 344 11.47 1.52 -13.87
C ILE A 344 12.30 2.81 -13.81
N ASP A 345 13.41 2.89 -14.52
CA ASP A 345 14.26 4.09 -14.59
C ASP A 345 13.58 5.20 -15.40
N ARG A 346 12.81 4.83 -16.45
CA ARG A 346 11.94 5.78 -17.17
C ARG A 346 10.89 6.37 -16.24
N MET A 347 10.29 5.54 -15.38
CA MET A 347 9.31 5.96 -14.39
C MET A 347 9.91 6.92 -13.37
N VAL A 348 11.15 6.69 -12.92
CA VAL A 348 11.90 7.64 -12.08
C VAL A 348 12.05 8.96 -12.82
N ALA A 349 12.53 8.95 -14.06
CA ALA A 349 12.71 10.16 -14.86
C ALA A 349 11.40 10.93 -15.07
N ASP A 350 10.33 10.22 -15.43
CA ASP A 350 9.01 10.81 -15.63
C ASP A 350 8.47 11.45 -14.34
N SER A 351 8.68 10.82 -13.18
CA SER A 351 8.25 11.32 -11.88
C SER A 351 8.95 12.62 -11.47
N ARG A 352 10.15 12.90 -12.02
CA ARG A 352 10.90 14.14 -11.75
C ARG A 352 10.45 15.32 -12.60
N GLN A 353 9.63 15.08 -13.62
CA GLN A 353 9.10 16.13 -14.50
C GLN A 353 7.82 16.71 -13.93
N VAL A 354 7.90 17.89 -13.32
CA VAL A 354 6.73 18.63 -12.85
C VAL A 354 6.61 19.91 -13.66
N ALA A 355 5.68 19.96 -14.59
CA ALA A 355 5.50 21.05 -15.54
C ALA A 355 6.81 21.36 -16.31
N LEU A 356 7.41 22.50 -16.04
CA LEU A 356 8.69 22.92 -16.63
C LEU A 356 9.91 22.66 -15.72
N ASN A 357 9.69 22.12 -14.53
CA ASN A 357 10.72 21.95 -13.52
C ASN A 357 10.96 20.46 -13.23
N HIS A 358 12.18 20.16 -12.83
CA HIS A 358 12.52 18.87 -12.22
C HIS A 358 12.40 18.96 -10.70
N THR A 359 11.97 17.86 -10.09
CA THR A 359 11.98 17.69 -8.63
C THR A 359 12.90 16.54 -8.25
N ALA A 360 13.36 16.52 -7.00
CA ALA A 360 14.05 15.36 -6.46
C ALA A 360 13.04 14.29 -6.01
N GLY A 361 13.51 13.06 -5.76
CA GLY A 361 12.67 11.97 -5.27
C GLY A 361 12.47 11.99 -3.77
N LEU A 362 12.03 10.85 -3.24
CA LEU A 362 11.91 10.63 -1.80
C LEU A 362 13.24 10.94 -1.10
N SER A 363 13.19 11.77 -0.06
CA SER A 363 14.41 12.23 0.64
C SER A 363 15.21 11.07 1.23
N LEU A 364 16.53 11.24 1.33
CA LEU A 364 17.42 10.22 1.89
C LEU A 364 17.04 9.82 3.32
N PRO A 365 16.70 10.74 4.25
CA PRO A 365 16.24 10.34 5.58
C PRO A 365 14.98 9.48 5.55
N GLN A 366 14.03 9.76 4.66
CA GLN A 366 12.83 8.94 4.50
C GLN A 366 13.15 7.55 3.97
N GLN A 367 14.08 7.44 3.01
CA GLN A 367 14.55 6.15 2.51
C GLN A 367 15.31 5.37 3.59
N MET A 368 16.13 6.03 4.40
CA MET A 368 16.82 5.40 5.54
C MET A 368 15.79 4.84 6.55
N GLN A 369 14.78 5.62 6.90
CA GLN A 369 13.71 5.14 7.78
C GLN A 369 12.95 3.96 7.17
N MET A 370 12.75 3.93 5.85
CA MET A 370 12.15 2.80 5.12
C MET A 370 12.99 1.52 5.29
N GLY A 371 14.30 1.62 5.12
CA GLY A 371 15.23 0.51 5.35
C GLY A 371 15.15 -0.03 6.78
N LEU A 372 15.06 0.85 7.78
CA LEU A 372 14.92 0.45 9.18
C LEU A 372 13.56 -0.19 9.49
N PHE A 373 12.47 0.22 8.84
CA PHE A 373 11.19 -0.49 8.93
C PHE A 373 11.28 -1.90 8.34
N ALA A 374 11.89 -2.05 7.18
CA ALA A 374 12.11 -3.34 6.55
C ALA A 374 12.98 -4.27 7.45
N ALA A 375 14.12 -3.76 7.92
CA ALA A 375 15.02 -4.48 8.81
C ALA A 375 14.33 -4.93 10.11
N PHE A 376 13.51 -4.07 10.72
CA PHE A 376 12.77 -4.41 11.94
C PHE A 376 11.86 -5.63 11.72
N ALA A 377 11.14 -5.69 10.61
CA ALA A 377 10.29 -6.83 10.30
C ALA A 377 11.09 -8.09 9.93
N LEU A 378 12.19 -7.94 9.16
CA LEU A 378 13.07 -9.04 8.79
C LEU A 378 13.74 -9.72 10.00
N LEU A 379 14.06 -8.93 11.02
CA LEU A 379 14.75 -9.39 12.22
C LEU A 379 13.81 -9.93 13.30
N ASP A 380 12.50 -9.68 13.19
CA ASP A 380 11.46 -10.29 14.04
C ASP A 380 11.13 -11.71 13.57
N LYS A 381 12.09 -12.64 13.73
CA LYS A 381 11.99 -14.03 13.25
C LYS A 381 10.80 -14.81 13.82
N GLU A 382 10.27 -14.40 14.96
CA GLU A 382 9.09 -14.97 15.59
C GLU A 382 7.78 -14.31 15.15
N ASN A 383 7.84 -13.28 14.29
CA ASN A 383 6.69 -12.48 13.83
C ASN A 383 5.84 -11.90 14.98
N LYS A 384 6.46 -11.55 16.11
CA LYS A 384 5.77 -11.05 17.31
C LYS A 384 5.00 -9.76 17.02
N TYR A 385 5.61 -8.84 16.27
CA TYR A 385 4.95 -7.59 15.88
C TYR A 385 3.73 -7.88 14.99
N LYS A 386 3.88 -8.73 13.99
CA LYS A 386 2.80 -9.12 13.06
C LYS A 386 1.64 -9.78 13.79
N GLN A 387 1.92 -10.75 14.65
CA GLN A 387 0.91 -11.44 15.46
C GLN A 387 0.14 -10.44 16.35
N LYS A 388 0.86 -9.49 16.97
CA LYS A 388 0.24 -8.49 17.82
C LYS A 388 -0.66 -7.52 17.05
N MET A 389 -0.25 -7.09 15.85
CA MET A 389 -1.08 -6.26 15.00
C MET A 389 -2.36 -6.98 14.56
N GLN A 390 -2.24 -8.25 14.16
CA GLN A 390 -3.38 -9.09 13.79
C GLN A 390 -4.34 -9.31 14.98
N GLU A 391 -3.82 -9.53 16.17
CA GLU A 391 -4.62 -9.67 17.41
C GLU A 391 -5.41 -8.38 17.70
N ILE A 392 -4.77 -7.22 17.62
CA ILE A 392 -5.43 -5.93 17.87
C ILE A 392 -6.58 -5.73 16.88
N ILE A 393 -6.32 -5.95 15.58
CA ILE A 393 -7.34 -5.79 14.52
C ILE A 393 -8.49 -6.76 14.73
N ARG A 394 -8.21 -8.04 15.05
CA ARG A 394 -9.24 -9.06 15.28
C ARG A 394 -10.15 -8.70 16.45
N ARG A 395 -9.59 -8.29 17.60
CA ARG A 395 -10.40 -7.86 18.74
C ARG A 395 -11.34 -6.70 18.41
N ARG A 396 -10.83 -5.71 17.67
CA ARG A 396 -11.62 -4.54 17.23
C ARG A 396 -12.73 -4.94 16.25
N LEU A 397 -12.42 -5.86 15.34
CA LEU A 397 -13.39 -6.42 14.41
C LEU A 397 -14.53 -7.12 15.14
N HIS A 398 -14.22 -7.98 16.12
CA HIS A 398 -15.22 -8.67 16.95
C HIS A 398 -16.04 -7.66 17.76
N ALA A 399 -15.40 -6.70 18.43
CA ALA A 399 -16.10 -5.66 19.19
C ALA A 399 -17.11 -4.88 18.31
N LEU A 400 -16.79 -4.62 17.05
CA LEU A 400 -17.70 -3.96 16.12
C LEU A 400 -18.88 -4.88 15.74
N TRP A 401 -18.58 -6.06 15.19
CA TRP A 401 -19.60 -6.92 14.56
C TRP A 401 -20.57 -7.52 15.57
N GLU A 402 -20.11 -8.01 16.73
CA GLU A 402 -20.95 -8.57 17.77
C GLU A 402 -22.00 -7.56 18.28
N ASN A 403 -21.62 -6.28 18.31
CA ASN A 403 -22.53 -5.21 18.72
C ASN A 403 -23.51 -4.75 17.62
N THR A 404 -23.34 -5.20 16.37
CA THR A 404 -24.38 -5.06 15.34
C THR A 404 -25.47 -6.12 15.44
N GLY A 405 -25.28 -7.15 16.28
CA GLY A 405 -26.15 -8.32 16.37
C GLY A 405 -25.81 -9.45 15.39
N PHE A 406 -24.75 -9.31 14.59
CA PHE A 406 -24.23 -10.39 13.76
C PHE A 406 -23.20 -11.23 14.52
N THR A 407 -23.26 -12.53 14.38
CA THR A 407 -22.16 -13.41 14.73
C THR A 407 -21.15 -13.41 13.57
N LEU A 408 -19.93 -12.96 13.86
CA LEU A 408 -18.87 -12.97 12.87
C LEU A 408 -18.32 -14.39 12.72
N THR A 409 -18.39 -14.93 11.50
CA THR A 409 -17.74 -16.20 11.17
C THR A 409 -16.27 -15.97 10.82
N GLU A 410 -15.39 -16.88 11.23
CA GLU A 410 -14.00 -16.85 10.82
C GLU A 410 -13.89 -17.05 9.30
N ASP A 411 -13.04 -16.26 8.66
CA ASP A 411 -12.77 -16.34 7.24
C ASP A 411 -11.27 -16.12 6.99
N PRO A 412 -10.55 -17.10 6.45
CA PRO A 412 -9.11 -17.02 6.25
C PRO A 412 -8.69 -15.96 5.23
N LEU A 413 -9.60 -15.49 4.39
CA LEU A 413 -9.34 -14.44 3.41
C LEU A 413 -9.52 -13.05 3.99
N ARG A 414 -10.13 -12.92 5.16
CA ARG A 414 -10.35 -11.64 5.84
C ARG A 414 -9.10 -11.19 6.57
N VAL A 415 -8.52 -10.08 6.11
CA VAL A 415 -7.36 -9.43 6.72
C VAL A 415 -7.76 -8.44 7.80
N GLY A 416 -8.84 -7.69 7.57
CA GLY A 416 -9.55 -6.93 8.59
C GLY A 416 -8.93 -5.58 8.97
N TYR A 417 -8.03 -4.98 8.17
CA TYR A 417 -7.59 -3.60 8.43
C TYR A 417 -8.74 -2.60 8.35
N TYR A 418 -9.66 -2.86 7.45
CA TYR A 418 -11.00 -2.27 7.39
C TYR A 418 -12.05 -3.36 7.48
N THR A 419 -13.28 -2.93 7.68
CA THR A 419 -14.46 -3.77 7.45
C THR A 419 -15.53 -2.93 6.77
N GLU A 420 -16.30 -3.58 5.92
CA GLU A 420 -17.45 -2.98 5.25
C GLU A 420 -18.73 -3.66 5.72
N ILE A 421 -19.68 -2.86 6.20
CA ILE A 421 -20.96 -3.33 6.69
C ILE A 421 -22.04 -2.89 5.70
N ASP A 422 -22.65 -3.85 5.01
CA ASP A 422 -23.80 -3.60 4.15
C ASP A 422 -25.09 -3.60 5.02
N MET A 423 -25.66 -2.41 5.15
CA MET A 423 -26.83 -2.17 5.99
C MET A 423 -28.11 -2.82 5.41
N LEU A 424 -28.18 -3.03 4.08
CA LEU A 424 -29.33 -3.74 3.48
C LEU A 424 -29.25 -5.24 3.71
N VAL A 425 -28.04 -5.82 3.72
CA VAL A 425 -27.84 -7.22 4.13
C VAL A 425 -28.27 -7.39 5.59
N TRP A 426 -27.87 -6.46 6.46
CA TRP A 426 -28.29 -6.43 7.85
C TRP A 426 -29.82 -6.33 7.96
N ALA A 427 -30.43 -5.35 7.29
CA ALA A 427 -31.87 -5.10 7.31
C ALA A 427 -32.67 -6.31 6.83
N LYS A 428 -32.24 -6.95 5.76
CA LYS A 428 -32.87 -8.16 5.21
C LYS A 428 -32.84 -9.31 6.22
N LYS A 429 -31.70 -9.54 6.87
CA LYS A 429 -31.55 -10.64 7.83
C LYS A 429 -32.46 -10.49 9.05
N PHE A 430 -32.61 -9.27 9.58
CA PHE A 430 -33.37 -9.04 10.80
C PHE A 430 -34.85 -8.69 10.60
N TYR A 431 -35.20 -8.09 9.45
CA TYR A 431 -36.54 -7.54 9.22
C TYR A 431 -37.17 -7.91 7.87
N GLY A 432 -36.42 -8.60 7.00
CA GLY A 432 -36.93 -9.10 5.72
C GLY A 432 -36.90 -8.09 4.57
N ASP A 433 -37.30 -8.56 3.37
CA ASP A 433 -37.21 -7.81 2.13
C ASP A 433 -38.10 -6.57 2.09
N ASP A 434 -39.31 -6.64 2.68
CA ASP A 434 -40.23 -5.49 2.73
C ASP A 434 -39.63 -4.28 3.45
N PHE A 435 -38.84 -4.52 4.51
CA PHE A 435 -38.16 -3.47 5.22
C PHE A 435 -37.00 -2.91 4.39
N VAL A 436 -36.27 -3.72 3.66
CA VAL A 436 -35.24 -3.28 2.71
C VAL A 436 -35.84 -2.31 1.68
N GLU A 437 -36.97 -2.66 1.06
CA GLU A 437 -37.64 -1.78 0.08
C GLU A 437 -38.16 -0.49 0.73
N TYR A 438 -38.64 -0.56 1.97
CA TYR A 438 -39.02 0.63 2.73
C TYR A 438 -37.82 1.57 2.96
N LEU A 439 -36.64 1.05 3.39
CA LEU A 439 -35.44 1.83 3.60
C LEU A 439 -35.02 2.55 2.31
N LYS A 440 -34.92 1.83 1.19
CA LYS A 440 -34.53 2.40 -0.10
C LYS A 440 -35.46 3.53 -0.59
N ARG A 441 -36.75 3.40 -0.30
CA ARG A 441 -37.73 4.41 -0.70
C ARG A 441 -37.78 5.62 0.21
N THR A 442 -37.52 5.42 1.52
CA THR A 442 -37.80 6.43 2.55
C THR A 442 -36.57 7.23 2.96
N TYR A 443 -35.39 6.64 2.92
CA TYR A 443 -34.17 7.24 3.39
C TYR A 443 -33.06 7.28 2.33
N SER A 444 -32.11 8.19 2.52
CA SER A 444 -30.86 8.18 1.76
C SER A 444 -29.85 7.23 2.44
N PRO A 445 -28.99 6.54 1.69
CA PRO A 445 -27.89 5.74 2.24
C PRO A 445 -27.03 6.49 3.25
N LEU A 446 -26.83 7.80 3.06
CA LEU A 446 -26.03 8.65 3.93
C LEU A 446 -26.69 8.97 5.29
N ASN A 447 -28.01 8.76 5.45
CA ASN A 447 -28.71 9.11 6.69
C ASN A 447 -28.13 8.39 7.91
N VAL A 448 -27.79 7.10 7.78
CA VAL A 448 -27.21 6.33 8.88
C VAL A 448 -25.83 6.88 9.26
N VAL A 449 -25.00 7.23 8.26
CA VAL A 449 -23.66 7.80 8.48
C VAL A 449 -23.75 9.14 9.23
N PHE A 450 -24.64 10.04 8.78
CA PHE A 450 -24.82 11.34 9.43
C PHE A 450 -25.43 11.25 10.82
N ARG A 451 -26.41 10.36 11.01
CA ARG A 451 -26.99 10.11 12.33
C ARG A 451 -25.95 9.56 13.29
N LEU A 452 -25.19 8.54 12.88
CA LEU A 452 -24.14 7.96 13.71
C LEU A 452 -23.13 9.04 14.12
N ALA A 453 -22.68 9.87 13.18
CA ALA A 453 -21.75 10.97 13.44
C ALA A 453 -22.33 11.99 14.45
N LYS A 454 -23.60 12.35 14.27
CA LYS A 454 -24.27 13.32 15.16
C LYS A 454 -24.47 12.78 16.57
N GLU A 455 -24.82 11.50 16.71
CA GLU A 455 -25.22 10.88 17.98
C GLU A 455 -24.04 10.34 18.78
N THR A 456 -22.93 9.97 18.12
CA THR A 456 -21.77 9.32 18.74
C THR A 456 -20.45 10.06 18.55
N SER A 457 -20.42 11.11 17.72
CA SER A 457 -19.18 11.78 17.26
C SER A 457 -18.23 10.85 16.50
N LEU A 458 -18.70 9.68 16.01
CA LEU A 458 -17.93 8.71 15.23
C LEU A 458 -18.31 8.83 13.76
N VAL A 459 -17.33 9.08 12.90
CA VAL A 459 -17.53 9.23 11.46
C VAL A 459 -17.04 8.00 10.72
N LEU A 460 -17.94 7.37 9.96
CA LEU A 460 -17.64 6.31 9.02
C LEU A 460 -17.68 6.84 7.59
N LEU A 461 -17.06 6.12 6.66
CA LEU A 461 -17.11 6.46 5.24
C LEU A 461 -18.16 5.59 4.52
N ASN A 462 -18.94 6.21 3.63
CA ASN A 462 -19.89 5.47 2.81
C ASN A 462 -19.18 4.61 1.77
N GLY A 463 -19.59 3.36 1.62
CA GLY A 463 -19.00 2.39 0.68
C GLY A 463 -19.20 2.74 -0.78
N GLY A 464 -20.26 3.47 -1.13
CA GLY A 464 -20.50 3.93 -2.49
C GLY A 464 -19.37 4.79 -3.06
N GLY A 465 -18.63 5.51 -2.22
CA GLY A 465 -17.43 6.28 -2.63
C GLY A 465 -16.24 5.40 -3.06
N PHE A 466 -16.32 4.08 -2.87
CA PHE A 466 -15.33 3.08 -3.24
C PHE A 466 -15.83 2.14 -4.34
N ASP A 467 -16.92 2.48 -5.02
CA ASP A 467 -17.68 1.57 -5.90
C ASP A 467 -18.15 0.27 -5.19
N GLY A 468 -18.37 0.34 -3.88
CA GLY A 468 -19.04 -0.67 -3.07
C GLY A 468 -20.55 -0.46 -3.03
N PRO A 469 -21.30 -1.27 -2.25
CA PRO A 469 -22.72 -1.07 -2.07
C PRO A 469 -23.04 0.33 -1.52
N GLU A 470 -24.02 1.01 -2.11
CA GLU A 470 -24.40 2.37 -1.68
C GLU A 470 -24.84 2.45 -0.21
N TRP A 471 -25.50 1.38 0.26
CA TRP A 471 -25.97 1.25 1.63
C TRP A 471 -24.96 0.58 2.54
N SER A 472 -23.67 0.72 2.26
CA SER A 472 -22.62 0.21 3.13
C SER A 472 -21.83 1.31 3.80
N VAL A 473 -21.16 0.94 4.88
CA VAL A 473 -20.23 1.80 5.61
C VAL A 473 -18.91 1.09 5.81
N ARG A 474 -17.81 1.82 5.57
CA ARG A 474 -16.45 1.39 5.86
C ARG A 474 -16.05 1.89 7.25
N ALA A 475 -15.64 0.96 8.12
CA ALA A 475 -14.95 1.25 9.36
C ALA A 475 -13.48 0.88 9.26
N SER A 476 -12.57 1.78 9.66
CA SER A 476 -11.17 1.46 9.87
C SER A 476 -10.99 0.80 11.24
N LEU A 477 -10.36 -0.37 11.30
CA LEU A 477 -10.10 -1.07 12.56
C LEU A 477 -8.74 -0.69 13.18
N ALA A 478 -8.09 0.31 12.60
CA ALA A 478 -6.74 0.70 12.98
C ALA A 478 -6.65 1.97 13.85
N ASN A 479 -7.70 2.79 13.95
CA ASN A 479 -7.59 4.17 14.39
C ASN A 479 -8.36 4.56 15.66
N LEU A 480 -9.12 3.64 16.25
CA LEU A 480 -9.93 3.86 17.45
C LEU A 480 -9.59 2.86 18.55
N ASP A 481 -10.04 3.13 19.75
CA ASP A 481 -9.98 2.18 20.87
C ASP A 481 -11.08 1.11 20.74
N GLU A 482 -10.87 -0.06 21.35
CA GLU A 482 -11.78 -1.20 21.24
C GLU A 482 -13.24 -0.86 21.64
N LYS A 483 -13.42 -0.05 22.70
CA LYS A 483 -14.74 0.43 23.15
C LYS A 483 -15.51 1.25 22.11
N ASP A 484 -14.78 2.00 21.25
CA ASP A 484 -15.42 2.83 20.24
C ASP A 484 -16.01 1.97 19.12
N TYR A 485 -15.40 0.82 18.82
CA TYR A 485 -15.94 -0.14 17.85
C TYR A 485 -17.24 -0.79 18.35
N ALA A 486 -17.33 -1.10 19.63
CA ALA A 486 -18.59 -1.55 20.22
C ALA A 486 -19.68 -0.46 20.10
N THR A 487 -19.33 0.81 20.37
CA THR A 487 -20.23 1.96 20.21
C THR A 487 -20.71 2.13 18.76
N ILE A 488 -19.83 1.93 17.77
CA ILE A 488 -20.21 1.97 16.35
C ILE A 488 -21.23 0.87 16.04
N GLY A 489 -20.97 -0.38 16.44
CA GLY A 489 -21.87 -1.51 16.22
C GLY A 489 -23.24 -1.29 16.83
N GLN A 490 -23.29 -0.88 18.10
CA GLN A 490 -24.53 -0.53 18.81
C GLN A 490 -25.29 0.62 18.15
N GLY A 491 -24.57 1.65 17.68
CA GLY A 491 -25.14 2.81 17.01
C GLY A 491 -25.80 2.43 15.68
N ILE A 492 -25.13 1.65 14.84
CA ILE A 492 -25.69 1.15 13.59
C ILE A 492 -26.96 0.33 13.86
N LYS A 493 -26.85 -0.64 14.77
CA LYS A 493 -28.00 -1.48 15.13
C LYS A 493 -29.18 -0.63 15.61
N ARG A 494 -28.97 0.27 16.55
CA ARG A 494 -30.03 1.12 17.12
C ARG A 494 -30.72 1.97 16.05
N ILE A 495 -29.96 2.60 15.17
CA ILE A 495 -30.52 3.45 14.09
C ILE A 495 -31.41 2.62 13.15
N LEU A 496 -30.96 1.43 12.76
CA LEU A 496 -31.74 0.55 11.90
C LEU A 496 -32.95 -0.04 12.61
N ASP A 497 -32.85 -0.37 13.90
CA ASP A 497 -34.00 -0.80 14.75
C ASP A 497 -35.06 0.31 14.88
N GLU A 498 -34.66 1.59 14.96
CA GLU A 498 -35.59 2.72 14.99
C GLU A 498 -36.34 2.86 13.66
N TYR A 499 -35.62 2.75 12.52
CA TYR A 499 -36.28 2.74 11.20
C TYR A 499 -37.24 1.56 11.04
N ALA A 500 -36.91 0.39 11.58
CA ALA A 500 -37.81 -0.75 11.59
C ALA A 500 -39.08 -0.50 12.42
N LYS A 501 -38.97 0.15 13.58
CA LYS A 501 -40.14 0.56 14.38
C LYS A 501 -41.05 1.52 13.61
N GLU A 502 -40.50 2.47 12.87
CA GLU A 502 -41.28 3.38 12.01
C GLU A 502 -41.97 2.64 10.88
N PHE A 503 -41.30 1.69 10.24
CA PHE A 503 -41.88 0.82 9.22
C PHE A 503 -43.06 0.04 9.74
N PHE A 504 -42.97 -0.62 10.88
CA PHE A 504 -44.08 -1.38 11.44
C PHE A 504 -45.27 -0.49 11.89
N LYS A 505 -45.00 0.73 12.38
CA LYS A 505 -46.04 1.69 12.71
C LYS A 505 -46.78 2.20 11.48
N SER A 506 -46.14 2.30 10.33
CA SER A 506 -46.76 2.77 9.08
C SER A 506 -47.65 1.73 8.41
N ARG A 507 -47.62 0.47 8.89
CA ARG A 507 -48.42 -0.65 8.39
C ARG A 507 -49.65 -0.95 9.26
N ASN A 508 -49.65 -0.42 10.49
CA ASN A 508 -50.81 -0.44 11.40
C ASN A 508 -51.60 0.86 11.28
#